data_ddb361e7afc4b97949a8444a62d4369d
#
_entry.id   ddb361e7afc4b97949a8444a62d4369d
#
_cell.length_a   1.000
_cell.length_b   1.000
_cell.length_c   1.000
_cell.angle_alpha   90.00
_cell.angle_beta   90.00
_cell.angle_gamma   90.00
#
_symmetry.space_group_name_H-M   'P 1'
#
loop_
_entity.id
_entity.type
_entity.pdbx_description
1 polymer ?
#
loop_
_entity_poly.entity_id
_entity_poly.type
_entity_poly.pdbx_seq_one_letter_code
_entity_poly.pdbx_strand_id
1 'polypeptide(L)'
;MTPAPYLFIASMDVEPDKLDLFNEVYDTEHVPLLKKVRGVIQITRLSKEPLKLSMGGEVRAIDSPGEPNFAAYYWIESPDVLISDAWAHAIEQGRWPEYVRPFTKNRRHV
;
A
#
# COMPACT_ATOMS: atom_id res chain seq x y z
N MET A 1 13.34 4.99 -25.64
CA MET A 1 13.27 5.18 -24.19
C MET A 1 11.94 4.64 -23.67
N THR A 2 11.99 3.81 -22.66
CA THR A 2 10.79 3.28 -22.04
C THR A 2 10.17 4.35 -21.15
N PRO A 3 8.87 4.65 -21.28
CA PRO A 3 8.24 5.60 -20.37
C PRO A 3 8.29 5.08 -18.94
N ALA A 4 8.37 5.99 -17.98
CA ALA A 4 8.33 5.65 -16.57
C ALA A 4 6.97 5.01 -16.23
N PRO A 5 6.93 3.99 -15.40
CA PRO A 5 5.65 3.43 -14.96
C PRO A 5 4.89 4.44 -14.08
N TYR A 6 3.61 4.22 -13.95
CA TYR A 6 2.78 4.97 -13.02
C TYR A 6 2.88 4.31 -11.64
N LEU A 7 2.82 5.13 -10.61
CA LEU A 7 2.84 4.67 -9.24
C LEU A 7 1.52 5.01 -8.55
N PHE A 8 0.83 3.99 -8.06
CA PHE A 8 -0.33 4.14 -7.21
C PHE A 8 0.06 3.81 -5.78
N ILE A 9 -0.23 4.69 -4.84
CA ILE A 9 0.11 4.52 -3.43
C ILE A 9 -1.17 4.41 -2.62
N ALA A 10 -1.34 3.28 -1.94
CA ALA A 10 -2.42 3.07 -0.98
C ALA A 10 -1.82 3.06 0.42
N SER A 11 -2.21 4.02 1.24
CA SER A 11 -1.70 4.17 2.59
C SER A 11 -2.83 4.05 3.60
N MET A 12 -2.54 3.50 4.78
CA MET A 12 -3.55 3.32 5.82
C MET A 12 -2.95 3.00 7.17
N ASP A 13 -3.75 3.21 8.20
CA ASP A 13 -3.52 2.65 9.53
C ASP A 13 -4.45 1.45 9.70
N VAL A 14 -4.15 0.61 10.68
CA VAL A 14 -4.98 -0.54 11.04
C VAL A 14 -5.17 -0.58 12.55
N GLU A 15 -6.33 -1.06 12.98
CA GLU A 15 -6.59 -1.26 14.41
C GLU A 15 -5.50 -2.15 15.02
N PRO A 16 -4.92 -1.76 16.19
CA PRO A 16 -3.77 -2.48 16.76
C PRO A 16 -3.98 -3.97 16.97
N ASP A 17 -5.18 -4.38 17.36
CA ASP A 17 -5.52 -5.79 17.56
C ASP A 17 -5.66 -6.58 16.26
N LYS A 18 -5.65 -5.89 15.11
CA LYS A 18 -5.73 -6.51 13.78
C LYS A 18 -4.41 -6.45 13.01
N LEU A 19 -3.35 -5.93 13.62
CA LEU A 19 -2.08 -5.71 12.93
C LEU A 19 -1.49 -7.02 12.37
N ASP A 20 -1.47 -8.08 13.17
CA ASP A 20 -0.89 -9.35 12.73
C ASP A 20 -1.70 -9.94 11.56
N LEU A 21 -3.02 -9.89 11.66
CA LEU A 21 -3.89 -10.36 10.58
C LEU A 21 -3.74 -9.49 9.34
N PHE A 22 -3.65 -8.18 9.50
CA PHE A 22 -3.41 -7.23 8.41
C PHE A 22 -2.15 -7.61 7.63
N ASN A 23 -1.04 -7.82 8.33
CA ASN A 23 0.22 -8.17 7.68
C ASN A 23 0.15 -9.55 7.00
N GLU A 24 -0.42 -10.54 7.67
CA GLU A 24 -0.56 -11.88 7.11
C GLU A 24 -1.39 -11.87 5.83
N VAL A 25 -2.58 -11.29 5.90
CA VAL A 25 -3.50 -11.27 4.74
C VAL A 25 -2.94 -10.43 3.61
N TYR A 26 -2.33 -9.29 3.93
CA TYR A 26 -1.73 -8.44 2.92
C TYR A 26 -0.63 -9.19 2.14
N ASP A 27 0.28 -9.84 2.87
CA ASP A 27 1.43 -10.51 2.25
C ASP A 27 1.08 -11.83 1.58
N THR A 28 0.15 -12.61 2.14
CA THR A 28 -0.14 -13.96 1.65
C THR A 28 -1.32 -14.04 0.69
N GLU A 29 -2.20 -13.04 0.69
CA GLU A 29 -3.42 -13.05 -0.14
C GLU A 29 -3.55 -11.82 -1.01
N HIS A 30 -3.57 -10.62 -0.42
CA HIS A 30 -3.89 -9.38 -1.13
C HIS A 30 -2.83 -9.04 -2.19
N VAL A 31 -1.57 -8.99 -1.80
CA VAL A 31 -0.48 -8.71 -2.74
C VAL A 31 -0.39 -9.79 -3.84
N PRO A 32 -0.40 -11.09 -3.53
CA PRO A 32 -0.36 -12.10 -4.59
C PRO A 32 -1.54 -12.03 -5.56
N LEU A 33 -2.74 -11.73 -5.07
CA LEU A 33 -3.92 -11.58 -5.91
C LEU A 33 -3.80 -10.38 -6.84
N LEU A 34 -3.39 -9.23 -6.30
CA LEU A 34 -3.25 -8.01 -7.09
C LEU A 34 -2.09 -8.08 -8.07
N LYS A 35 -1.04 -8.80 -7.73
CA LYS A 35 0.11 -8.97 -8.62
C LYS A 35 -0.23 -9.74 -9.88
N LYS A 36 -1.28 -10.55 -9.86
CA LYS A 36 -1.76 -11.29 -11.03
C LYS A 36 -2.59 -10.43 -11.98
N VAL A 37 -3.01 -9.25 -11.56
CA VAL A 37 -3.80 -8.36 -12.41
C VAL A 37 -2.95 -7.85 -13.56
N ARG A 38 -3.49 -7.92 -14.77
CA ARG A 38 -2.79 -7.44 -15.96
C ARG A 38 -2.50 -5.95 -15.81
N GLY A 39 -1.26 -5.57 -16.04
CA GLY A 39 -0.81 -4.18 -15.94
C GLY A 39 -0.20 -3.83 -14.60
N VAL A 40 -0.28 -4.70 -13.60
CA VAL A 40 0.46 -4.53 -12.34
C VAL A 40 1.87 -5.06 -12.55
N ILE A 41 2.87 -4.18 -12.42
CA ILE A 41 4.27 -4.49 -12.68
C ILE A 41 4.94 -5.02 -11.42
N GLN A 42 4.74 -4.31 -10.30
CA GLN A 42 5.40 -4.62 -9.04
C GLN A 42 4.58 -4.05 -7.88
N ILE A 43 4.63 -4.72 -6.75
CA ILE A 43 4.02 -4.26 -5.51
C ILE A 43 5.06 -4.30 -4.41
N THR A 44 5.19 -3.20 -3.65
CA THR A 44 6.10 -3.11 -2.51
C THR A 44 5.34 -2.57 -1.31
N ARG A 45 5.44 -3.25 -0.18
CA ARG A 45 4.86 -2.79 1.07
C ARG A 45 5.91 -2.05 1.89
N LEU A 46 5.47 -0.98 2.56
CA LEU A 46 6.34 -0.12 3.36
C LEU A 46 5.66 0.19 4.68
N SER A 47 6.46 0.38 5.72
CA SER A 47 5.98 0.88 6.99
C SER A 47 6.71 2.16 7.33
N LYS A 48 6.00 3.07 8.01
CA LYS A 48 6.59 4.32 8.48
C LYS A 48 7.48 4.05 9.68
N GLU A 49 8.69 4.60 9.64
CA GLU A 49 9.65 4.50 10.73
C GLU A 49 10.07 5.90 11.17
N PRO A 50 10.34 6.10 12.47
CA PRO A 50 11.00 7.32 12.92
C PRO A 50 12.35 7.44 12.23
N LEU A 51 12.68 8.64 11.77
CA LEU A 51 13.95 8.83 11.09
C LEU A 51 14.61 10.16 11.48
N LYS A 52 15.90 10.22 11.18
CA LYS A 52 16.69 11.42 11.32
C LYS A 52 17.30 11.76 9.96
N LEU A 53 17.38 13.02 9.66
CA LEU A 53 17.90 13.50 8.39
C LEU A 53 18.99 14.53 8.64
N SER A 54 20.13 14.34 7.99
CA SER A 54 21.18 15.36 7.99
C SER A 54 20.86 16.39 6.90
N MET A 55 20.72 17.65 7.31
CA MET A 55 20.36 18.71 6.40
C MET A 55 20.96 20.03 6.89
N GLY A 56 21.67 20.73 6.02
CA GLY A 56 22.27 22.01 6.37
C GLY A 56 23.32 21.91 7.46
N GLY A 57 24.02 20.78 7.57
CA GLY A 57 25.04 20.55 8.59
C GLY A 57 24.49 20.10 9.93
N GLU A 58 23.19 19.86 10.03
CA GLU A 58 22.54 19.44 11.27
C GLU A 58 21.80 18.13 11.06
N VAL A 59 21.72 17.31 12.11
CA VAL A 59 20.87 16.13 12.13
C VAL A 59 19.54 16.51 12.78
N ARG A 60 18.44 16.28 12.07
CA ARG A 60 17.10 16.61 12.53
C ARG A 60 16.24 15.35 12.58
N ALA A 61 15.46 15.22 13.64
CA ALA A 61 14.44 14.18 13.71
C ALA A 61 13.28 14.58 12.80
N ILE A 62 12.85 13.64 11.97
CA ILE A 62 11.69 13.81 11.10
C ILE A 62 10.53 13.04 11.71
N ASP A 63 9.48 13.76 12.04
CA ASP A 63 8.25 13.19 12.54
C ASP A 63 7.11 13.59 11.61
N SER A 64 6.25 12.64 11.31
CA SER A 64 5.11 12.86 10.41
C SER A 64 3.83 12.40 11.11
N PRO A 65 3.43 13.09 12.18
CA PRO A 65 2.20 12.73 12.89
C PRO A 65 1.00 12.86 11.96
N GLY A 66 0.09 11.93 12.04
CA GLY A 66 -1.09 11.92 11.17
C GLY A 66 -0.88 11.24 9.83
N GLU A 67 0.35 11.00 9.39
CA GLU A 67 0.58 10.19 8.19
C GLU A 67 0.33 8.72 8.49
N PRO A 68 -0.30 7.98 7.56
CA PRO A 68 -0.55 6.55 7.75
C PRO A 68 0.73 5.76 7.98
N ASN A 69 0.63 4.73 8.83
CA ASN A 69 1.79 3.92 9.20
C ASN A 69 2.21 2.92 8.12
N PHE A 70 1.29 2.50 7.27
CA PHE A 70 1.52 1.47 6.26
C PHE A 70 1.18 1.99 4.88
N ALA A 71 1.98 1.60 3.90
CA ALA A 71 1.75 1.94 2.50
C ALA A 71 2.04 0.73 1.63
N ALA A 72 1.31 0.63 0.53
CA ALA A 72 1.63 -0.29 -0.55
C ALA A 72 1.84 0.52 -1.82
N TYR A 73 2.96 0.29 -2.47
CA TYR A 73 3.32 0.93 -3.72
C TYR A 73 3.06 -0.04 -4.85
N TYR A 74 2.17 0.38 -5.77
CA TYR A 74 1.80 -0.42 -6.94
C TYR A 74 2.36 0.28 -8.18
N TRP A 75 3.37 -0.32 -8.81
CA TRP A 75 3.83 0.13 -10.12
C TRP A 75 2.94 -0.49 -11.17
N ILE A 76 2.28 0.35 -11.95
CA ILE A 76 1.26 -0.06 -12.92
C ILE A 76 1.56 0.54 -14.28
N GLU A 77 1.11 -0.15 -15.33
CA GLU A 77 1.34 0.30 -16.71
C GLU A 77 0.55 1.56 -17.04
N SER A 78 -0.61 1.73 -16.41
CA SER A 78 -1.52 2.84 -16.69
C SER A 78 -2.52 2.98 -15.53
N PRO A 79 -3.05 4.19 -15.28
CA PRO A 79 -4.14 4.37 -14.31
C PRO A 79 -5.37 3.53 -14.61
N ASP A 80 -5.58 3.12 -15.87
CA ASP A 80 -6.72 2.30 -16.26
C ASP A 80 -6.71 0.92 -15.61
N VAL A 81 -5.56 0.45 -15.14
CA VAL A 81 -5.47 -0.81 -14.39
C VAL A 81 -6.40 -0.77 -13.17
N LEU A 82 -6.49 0.40 -12.49
CA LEU A 82 -7.24 0.55 -11.26
C LEU A 82 -8.77 0.54 -11.47
N ILE A 83 -9.24 0.69 -12.71
CA ILE A 83 -10.66 0.60 -13.05
C ILE A 83 -10.97 -0.64 -13.89
N SER A 84 -10.00 -1.53 -14.05
CA SER A 84 -10.20 -2.76 -14.80
C SER A 84 -11.07 -3.76 -14.03
N ASP A 85 -11.75 -4.64 -14.75
CA ASP A 85 -12.55 -5.70 -14.13
C ASP A 85 -11.65 -6.64 -13.30
N ALA A 86 -10.46 -6.92 -13.79
CA ALA A 86 -9.51 -7.78 -13.09
C ALA A 86 -9.10 -7.20 -11.74
N TRP A 87 -8.82 -5.89 -11.67
CA TRP A 87 -8.51 -5.22 -10.42
C TRP A 87 -9.72 -5.25 -9.48
N ALA A 88 -10.89 -4.86 -9.98
CA ALA A 88 -12.12 -4.83 -9.18
C ALA A 88 -12.44 -6.20 -8.58
N HIS A 89 -12.20 -7.27 -9.33
CA HIS A 89 -12.40 -8.63 -8.85
C HIS A 89 -11.34 -9.01 -7.81
N ALA A 90 -10.07 -8.74 -8.08
CA ALA A 90 -8.97 -9.16 -7.23
C ALA A 90 -9.02 -8.53 -5.83
N ILE A 91 -9.38 -7.25 -5.71
CA ILE A 91 -9.44 -6.58 -4.41
C ILE A 91 -10.56 -7.09 -3.50
N GLU A 92 -11.49 -7.86 -4.05
CA GLU A 92 -12.61 -8.42 -3.28
C GLU A 92 -12.41 -9.90 -2.94
N GLN A 93 -11.24 -10.48 -3.28
CA GLN A 93 -10.95 -11.89 -3.01
C GLN A 93 -10.24 -12.08 -1.67
N GLY A 94 -10.32 -13.32 -1.15
CA GLY A 94 -9.65 -13.70 0.09
C GLY A 94 -10.27 -13.05 1.33
N ARG A 95 -9.47 -12.98 2.39
CA ARG A 95 -9.93 -12.45 3.70
C ARG A 95 -9.89 -10.93 3.79
N TRP A 96 -9.29 -10.25 2.82
CA TRP A 96 -9.10 -8.79 2.88
C TRP A 96 -10.42 -8.03 3.06
N PRO A 97 -11.45 -8.21 2.21
CA PRO A 97 -12.64 -7.35 2.28
C PRO A 97 -13.42 -7.47 3.58
N GLU A 98 -13.52 -8.66 4.13
CA GLU A 98 -14.36 -8.93 5.30
C GLU A 98 -13.61 -8.83 6.62
N TYR A 99 -12.37 -9.35 6.66
CA TYR A 99 -11.64 -9.53 7.91
C TYR A 99 -10.58 -8.45 8.17
N VAL A 100 -10.20 -7.67 7.17
CA VAL A 100 -9.12 -6.68 7.30
C VAL A 100 -9.57 -5.27 6.94
N ARG A 101 -10.12 -5.07 5.74
CA ARG A 101 -10.51 -3.74 5.25
C ARG A 101 -11.33 -2.92 6.25
N PRO A 102 -12.36 -3.49 6.91
CA PRO A 102 -13.20 -2.71 7.84
C PRO A 102 -12.44 -2.20 9.06
N PHE A 103 -11.27 -2.74 9.35
CA PHE A 103 -10.45 -2.37 10.51
C PHE A 103 -9.31 -1.42 10.13
N THR A 104 -9.27 -0.96 8.88
CA THR A 104 -8.32 0.05 8.42
C THR A 104 -8.92 1.44 8.56
N LYS A 105 -8.06 2.43 8.75
CA LYS A 105 -8.46 3.83 8.89
C LYS A 105 -7.38 4.75 8.37
N ASN A 106 -7.65 6.05 8.36
CA ASN A 106 -6.72 7.07 7.88
C ASN A 106 -6.19 6.73 6.48
N ARG A 107 -7.09 6.32 5.59
CA ARG A 107 -6.75 5.82 4.27
C ARG A 107 -6.49 6.95 3.30
N ARG A 108 -5.43 6.81 2.52
CA ARG A 108 -5.08 7.75 1.45
C ARG A 108 -4.69 6.99 0.20
N HIS A 109 -5.15 7.49 -0.94
CA HIS A 109 -4.87 6.91 -2.25
C HIS A 109 -4.37 8.03 -3.16
N VAL A 110 -3.18 7.88 -3.69
CA VAL A 110 -2.59 8.84 -4.61
C VAL A 110 -1.89 8.17 -5.79
#